data_cc99019bb1c4dd83712807bab76c99db
#
_entry.id   cc99019bb1c4dd83712807bab76c99db
#
_cell.length_a   1.000
_cell.length_b   1.000
_cell.length_c   1.000
_cell.angle_alpha   90.00
_cell.angle_beta   90.00
_cell.angle_gamma   90.00
#
_symmetry.space_group_name_H-M   'P 1'
#
loop_
_entity.id
_entity.type
_entity.pdbx_description
1 polymer ?
#
loop_
_entity_poly.entity_id
_entity_poly.type
_entity_poly.pdbx_seq_one_letter_code
_entity_poly.pdbx_strand_id
1 'polypeptide(L)'
;MFFKAGTRRALQKVGLQKCSKRLYHPTVLPSLISTTSPEFISKKEAMDDLIEELDAKTAKARLGGGATAQERMRSRGKLLPRERLALLLDPHTPFLELSSLAAEDVYSDYIPGAGLITGIGRVSGRECMVIVNDATVKGGSYYPLTVKKQLRAQEIAREHGLPCVYIVESGGAALPHQANVFPDREHFGRIFYNMAQMSALGIPQISSIHGISVAGGAYVPALADENVIVQNQGRIFLAGPPLVKAATGEEIDDESLGGGMMHSTESGVTDALARDDNEAIIRVRGIIGDLGQAGYRGVLPEEKVEGPVYSAEELHGIVGTDVRQPFDMRDVISRVVDGSRFREFKKDYGSSIVTGFAHIHGYPVGIIGNNGILFSPSALKATQFILLCSQRQIPLLFLVNVAGYMVGSKAEKGGIAKDGAKMVRAVACADVPKLTVIVGGSFGAGNYGMAGRAYSPRFLWMWPNAKIGVMGSGQLSQVMTSVSKDPSQHATLKSEIEHQSTALYSTARLWDDGIIKPTDTRDVVGLGLALASRRPSSGNQSRTGRSTTWDGNGMGFGVFRM
;
A
#
# COMPACT_ATOMS: atom_id res chain seq x y z
N MET A 1 -52.04 32.52 -58.01
CA MET A 1 -52.42 33.51 -56.97
C MET A 1 -51.35 33.43 -55.92
N PHE A 2 -50.38 34.29 -55.95
CA PHE A 2 -50.08 35.40 -55.07
C PHE A 2 -50.15 34.95 -53.55
N PHE A 3 -49.11 35.00 -52.74
CA PHE A 3 -48.34 36.17 -52.29
C PHE A 3 -46.94 35.81 -51.77
N LYS A 4 -46.04 36.74 -52.03
CA LYS A 4 -44.68 36.95 -51.57
C LYS A 4 -44.59 37.38 -50.10
N ALA A 5 -43.38 37.29 -49.62
CA ALA A 5 -42.61 38.14 -48.71
C ALA A 5 -42.22 37.30 -47.42
N GLY A 6 -41.02 37.00 -47.08
CA GLY A 6 -39.85 37.89 -47.07
C GLY A 6 -39.64 38.49 -45.70
N THR A 7 -38.96 37.82 -44.80
CA THR A 7 -38.23 38.51 -43.73
C THR A 7 -37.03 37.68 -43.25
N ARG A 8 -35.86 38.00 -43.78
CA ARG A 8 -34.56 37.63 -43.21
C ARG A 8 -34.40 38.43 -41.92
N ARG A 9 -34.51 37.78 -40.77
CA ARG A 9 -34.03 38.33 -39.50
C ARG A 9 -32.52 38.07 -39.40
N ALA A 10 -31.75 39.14 -39.46
CA ALA A 10 -30.33 39.17 -39.13
C ALA A 10 -30.15 38.71 -37.68
N LEU A 11 -29.51 37.53 -37.52
CA LEU A 11 -28.96 37.14 -36.24
C LEU A 11 -27.74 38.01 -35.96
N GLN A 12 -27.91 39.03 -35.12
CA GLN A 12 -26.82 39.76 -34.51
C GLN A 12 -25.93 38.75 -33.79
N LYS A 13 -24.67 38.63 -34.23
CA LYS A 13 -23.61 37.98 -33.49
C LYS A 13 -23.44 38.73 -32.16
N VAL A 14 -24.04 38.21 -31.10
CA VAL A 14 -23.69 38.58 -29.74
C VAL A 14 -22.27 38.02 -29.53
N GLY A 15 -21.32 38.96 -29.52
CA GLY A 15 -19.94 38.64 -29.18
C GLY A 15 -19.90 38.05 -27.78
N LEU A 16 -19.69 36.73 -27.69
CA LEU A 16 -19.26 36.07 -26.46
C LEU A 16 -17.91 36.69 -26.08
N GLN A 17 -17.94 37.76 -25.27
CA GLN A 17 -16.76 38.14 -24.50
C GLN A 17 -16.25 36.90 -23.81
N LYS A 18 -15.05 36.45 -24.18
CA LYS A 18 -14.30 35.47 -23.42
C LYS A 18 -14.19 36.00 -21.99
N CYS A 19 -15.10 35.57 -21.14
CA CYS A 19 -14.96 35.76 -19.71
C CYS A 19 -13.66 35.03 -19.35
N SER A 20 -12.58 35.79 -19.17
CA SER A 20 -11.35 35.22 -18.62
C SER A 20 -11.75 34.65 -17.28
N LYS A 21 -11.80 33.32 -17.21
CA LYS A 21 -11.93 32.62 -15.94
C LYS A 21 -10.77 33.11 -15.07
N ARG A 22 -11.05 34.06 -14.17
CA ARG A 22 -10.14 34.31 -13.04
C ARG A 22 -10.11 33.02 -12.25
N LEU A 23 -9.17 32.16 -12.58
CA LEU A 23 -8.87 30.96 -11.79
C LEU A 23 -8.48 31.47 -10.40
N TYR A 24 -9.27 31.13 -9.40
CA TYR A 24 -8.87 31.31 -8.00
C TYR A 24 -7.67 30.39 -7.75
N HIS A 25 -6.49 30.99 -7.65
CA HIS A 25 -5.31 30.25 -7.21
C HIS A 25 -5.25 30.32 -5.69
N PRO A 26 -5.25 29.18 -4.98
CA PRO A 26 -5.01 29.17 -3.55
C PRO A 26 -3.68 29.88 -3.26
N THR A 27 -3.64 30.63 -2.16
CA THR A 27 -2.41 31.30 -1.72
C THR A 27 -1.36 30.25 -1.35
N VAL A 28 -0.11 30.55 -1.70
CA VAL A 28 1.05 29.78 -1.23
C VAL A 28 1.09 29.85 0.30
N LEU A 29 1.25 28.72 0.97
CA LEU A 29 1.42 28.68 2.42
C LEU A 29 2.72 29.41 2.79
N PRO A 30 2.71 30.38 3.71
CA PRO A 30 3.92 30.97 4.22
C PRO A 30 4.68 29.96 5.09
N SER A 31 6.01 29.97 5.03
CA SER A 31 6.85 29.23 5.98
C SER A 31 7.73 30.20 6.76
N LEU A 32 7.78 30.00 8.06
CA LEU A 32 8.64 30.75 8.99
C LEU A 32 9.80 29.89 9.51
N ILE A 33 10.03 28.74 8.90
CA ILE A 33 11.08 27.82 9.30
C ILE A 33 12.45 28.44 9.05
N SER A 34 13.29 28.46 10.11
CA SER A 34 14.69 28.84 10.01
C SER A 34 15.55 27.58 9.92
N THR A 35 16.05 27.29 8.74
CA THR A 35 16.88 26.10 8.48
C THR A 35 18.28 26.19 9.13
N THR A 36 18.64 27.37 9.64
CA THR A 36 19.93 27.63 10.32
C THR A 36 19.81 27.64 11.85
N SER A 37 18.60 27.46 12.40
CA SER A 37 18.44 27.43 13.86
C SER A 37 19.05 26.15 14.45
N PRO A 38 19.66 26.22 15.65
CA PRO A 38 20.23 25.03 16.30
C PRO A 38 19.19 23.91 16.51
N GLU A 39 17.95 24.29 16.81
CA GLU A 39 16.86 23.32 16.96
C GLU A 39 16.56 22.58 15.66
N PHE A 40 16.49 23.28 14.53
CA PHE A 40 16.25 22.68 13.22
C PHE A 40 17.40 21.73 12.84
N ILE A 41 18.66 22.17 13.04
CA ILE A 41 19.84 21.35 12.73
C ILE A 41 19.83 20.07 13.56
N SER A 42 19.61 20.16 14.87
CA SER A 42 19.57 18.98 15.76
C SER A 42 18.44 18.01 15.39
N LYS A 43 17.26 18.52 15.04
CA LYS A 43 16.15 17.68 14.56
C LYS A 43 16.50 16.99 13.24
N LYS A 44 17.13 17.71 12.32
CA LYS A 44 17.55 17.19 11.02
C LYS A 44 18.57 16.07 11.20
N GLU A 45 19.62 16.27 11.98
CA GLU A 45 20.64 15.26 12.26
C GLU A 45 20.02 13.99 12.84
N ALA A 46 19.15 14.11 13.85
CA ALA A 46 18.48 12.95 14.44
C ALA A 46 17.55 12.21 13.45
N MET A 47 16.93 12.90 12.50
CA MET A 47 16.14 12.27 11.45
C MET A 47 17.02 11.59 10.42
N ASP A 48 18.12 12.22 10.03
CA ASP A 48 19.11 11.67 9.09
C ASP A 48 19.69 10.34 9.62
N ASP A 49 19.99 10.25 10.93
CA ASP A 49 20.43 9.01 11.59
C ASP A 49 19.39 7.88 11.44
N LEU A 50 18.10 8.17 11.63
CA LEU A 50 17.03 7.18 11.44
C LEU A 50 16.88 6.76 9.97
N ILE A 51 17.11 7.69 9.05
CA ILE A 51 17.06 7.39 7.61
C ILE A 51 18.26 6.50 7.23
N GLU A 52 19.43 6.75 7.76
CA GLU A 52 20.62 5.90 7.55
C GLU A 52 20.37 4.48 8.08
N GLU A 53 19.79 4.34 9.27
CA GLU A 53 19.38 3.03 9.81
C GLU A 53 18.37 2.33 8.89
N LEU A 54 17.36 3.05 8.41
CA LEU A 54 16.36 2.53 7.49
C LEU A 54 16.99 2.04 6.18
N ASP A 55 17.89 2.84 5.60
CA ASP A 55 18.60 2.51 4.37
C ASP A 55 19.48 1.25 4.54
N ALA A 56 20.22 1.16 5.64
CA ALA A 56 21.05 0.00 5.96
C ALA A 56 20.21 -1.28 6.11
N LYS A 57 19.08 -1.22 6.85
CA LYS A 57 18.17 -2.37 7.01
C LYS A 57 17.51 -2.75 5.68
N THR A 58 17.10 -1.79 4.88
CA THR A 58 16.50 -2.01 3.57
C THR A 58 17.50 -2.64 2.60
N ALA A 59 18.73 -2.13 2.56
CA ALA A 59 19.81 -2.71 1.76
C ALA A 59 20.11 -4.16 2.17
N LYS A 60 20.17 -4.44 3.46
CA LYS A 60 20.33 -5.81 4.00
C LYS A 60 19.18 -6.72 3.59
N ALA A 61 17.93 -6.28 3.75
CA ALA A 61 16.76 -7.07 3.38
C ALA A 61 16.70 -7.39 1.87
N ARG A 62 17.19 -6.48 1.02
CA ARG A 62 17.30 -6.68 -0.43
C ARG A 62 18.28 -7.78 -0.86
N LEU A 63 19.19 -8.19 0.00
CA LEU A 63 20.08 -9.32 -0.25
C LEU A 63 19.37 -10.68 -0.10
N GLY A 64 18.13 -10.70 0.36
CA GLY A 64 17.35 -11.93 0.56
C GLY A 64 18.05 -12.87 1.53
N GLY A 65 18.20 -14.14 1.14
CA GLY A 65 18.88 -15.19 1.93
C GLY A 65 20.41 -15.06 2.02
N GLY A 66 20.97 -13.95 1.49
CA GLY A 66 22.40 -13.64 1.55
C GLY A 66 23.25 -14.30 0.45
N ALA A 67 24.55 -13.99 0.46
CA ALA A 67 25.47 -14.34 -0.61
C ALA A 67 25.52 -15.84 -0.96
N THR A 68 25.56 -16.71 0.04
CA THR A 68 25.61 -18.17 -0.18
C THR A 68 24.36 -18.70 -0.87
N ALA A 69 23.17 -18.19 -0.52
CA ALA A 69 21.93 -18.61 -1.15
C ALA A 69 21.82 -18.06 -2.57
N GLN A 70 22.27 -16.84 -2.80
CA GLN A 70 22.33 -16.22 -4.14
C GLN A 70 23.28 -17.02 -5.06
N GLU A 71 24.50 -17.35 -4.59
CA GLU A 71 25.46 -18.12 -5.36
C GLU A 71 24.92 -19.51 -5.72
N ARG A 72 24.26 -20.20 -4.78
CA ARG A 72 23.59 -21.48 -5.04
C ARG A 72 22.51 -21.34 -6.12
N MET A 73 21.81 -20.24 -6.18
CA MET A 73 20.79 -19.99 -7.20
C MET A 73 21.44 -19.75 -8.57
N ARG A 74 22.49 -18.95 -8.64
CA ARG A 74 23.26 -18.66 -9.85
C ARG A 74 23.98 -19.90 -10.41
N SER A 75 24.56 -20.74 -9.53
CA SER A 75 25.22 -21.98 -9.96
C SER A 75 24.26 -22.98 -10.63
N ARG A 76 22.94 -22.82 -10.41
CA ARG A 76 21.88 -23.57 -11.09
C ARG A 76 21.38 -22.91 -12.37
N GLY A 77 22.03 -21.84 -12.84
CA GLY A 77 21.63 -21.10 -14.04
C GLY A 77 20.39 -20.22 -13.85
N LYS A 78 20.00 -19.90 -12.60
CA LYS A 78 18.81 -19.10 -12.32
C LYS A 78 19.15 -17.64 -12.09
N LEU A 79 18.27 -16.75 -12.54
CA LEU A 79 18.30 -15.35 -12.13
C LEU A 79 17.82 -15.20 -10.68
N LEU A 80 18.37 -14.21 -9.99
CA LEU A 80 17.89 -13.85 -8.65
C LEU A 80 16.49 -13.21 -8.73
N PRO A 81 15.69 -13.28 -7.66
CA PRO A 81 14.32 -12.72 -7.65
C PRO A 81 14.26 -11.24 -8.08
N ARG A 82 15.21 -10.41 -7.62
CA ARG A 82 15.27 -9.00 -8.00
C ARG A 82 15.75 -8.76 -9.44
N GLU A 83 16.55 -9.66 -9.99
CA GLU A 83 16.95 -9.63 -11.40
C GLU A 83 15.75 -9.96 -12.30
N ARG A 84 14.95 -10.98 -11.94
CA ARG A 84 13.68 -11.30 -12.62
C ARG A 84 12.70 -10.12 -12.55
N LEU A 85 12.59 -9.46 -11.39
CA LEU A 85 11.76 -8.27 -11.23
C LEU A 85 12.25 -7.13 -12.14
N ALA A 86 13.54 -6.86 -12.17
CA ALA A 86 14.11 -5.79 -12.99
C ALA A 86 13.87 -6.00 -14.51
N LEU A 87 13.91 -7.25 -14.98
CA LEU A 87 13.59 -7.60 -16.37
C LEU A 87 12.09 -7.51 -16.67
N LEU A 88 11.24 -7.77 -15.69
CA LEU A 88 9.79 -7.70 -15.84
C LEU A 88 9.29 -6.26 -15.99
N LEU A 89 9.85 -5.35 -15.23
CA LEU A 89 9.42 -3.94 -15.20
C LEU A 89 9.84 -3.19 -16.46
N ASP A 90 9.05 -2.19 -16.82
CA ASP A 90 9.42 -1.26 -17.90
C ASP A 90 10.60 -0.40 -17.48
N PRO A 91 11.61 -0.20 -18.36
CA PRO A 91 12.76 0.63 -18.03
C PRO A 91 12.36 2.05 -17.62
N HIS A 92 13.08 2.62 -16.66
CA HIS A 92 12.89 3.99 -16.18
C HIS A 92 11.50 4.30 -15.60
N THR A 93 10.75 3.27 -15.21
CA THR A 93 9.47 3.44 -14.50
C THR A 93 9.63 3.19 -13.00
N PRO A 94 8.89 3.89 -12.15
CA PRO A 94 8.97 3.67 -10.71
C PRO A 94 8.41 2.30 -10.33
N PHE A 95 8.98 1.71 -9.29
CA PHE A 95 8.44 0.53 -8.60
C PHE A 95 8.12 0.90 -7.16
N LEU A 96 6.84 0.92 -6.81
CA LEU A 96 6.36 1.13 -5.45
C LEU A 96 6.46 -0.19 -4.69
N GLU A 97 7.63 -0.46 -4.10
CA GLU A 97 7.85 -1.66 -3.28
C GLU A 97 7.06 -1.53 -1.96
N LEU A 98 6.31 -2.57 -1.61
CA LEU A 98 5.49 -2.62 -0.41
C LEU A 98 6.13 -3.50 0.65
N SER A 99 6.15 -3.01 1.89
CA SER A 99 6.55 -3.76 3.09
C SER A 99 7.89 -4.49 2.94
N SER A 100 8.92 -3.80 2.44
CA SER A 100 10.26 -4.38 2.19
C SER A 100 10.93 -4.93 3.45
N LEU A 101 10.59 -4.42 4.64
CA LEU A 101 11.10 -4.85 5.95
C LEU A 101 10.13 -5.77 6.71
N ALA A 102 9.14 -6.36 6.04
CA ALA A 102 8.26 -7.33 6.68
C ALA A 102 9.04 -8.51 7.26
N ALA A 103 8.66 -8.96 8.46
CA ALA A 103 9.27 -10.05 9.23
C ALA A 103 10.69 -9.76 9.78
N GLU A 104 11.20 -8.53 9.69
CA GLU A 104 12.48 -8.16 10.32
C GLU A 104 12.40 -8.39 11.83
N ASP A 105 13.31 -9.17 12.37
CA ASP A 105 13.43 -9.52 13.80
C ASP A 105 12.14 -10.10 14.43
N VAL A 106 11.29 -10.79 13.65
CA VAL A 106 10.04 -11.40 14.17
C VAL A 106 10.21 -12.88 14.47
N TYR A 107 10.99 -13.58 13.68
CA TYR A 107 11.24 -15.02 13.84
C TYR A 107 12.66 -15.27 14.33
N SER A 108 12.91 -16.46 14.89
CA SER A 108 14.27 -16.95 15.19
C SER A 108 15.12 -17.11 13.93
N ASP A 109 14.46 -17.42 12.81
CA ASP A 109 15.04 -17.45 11.48
C ASP A 109 15.07 -16.03 10.86
N TYR A 110 16.09 -15.72 10.08
CA TYR A 110 16.13 -14.50 9.28
C TYR A 110 15.28 -14.68 8.02
N ILE A 111 14.14 -13.97 7.96
CA ILE A 111 13.14 -14.02 6.86
C ILE A 111 12.94 -12.63 6.26
N PRO A 112 13.94 -12.05 5.58
CA PRO A 112 13.87 -10.70 5.07
C PRO A 112 12.72 -10.53 4.07
N GLY A 113 12.02 -9.40 4.18
CA GLY A 113 10.86 -9.11 3.35
C GLY A 113 9.75 -10.15 3.44
N ALA A 114 9.71 -10.93 4.52
CA ALA A 114 8.83 -12.09 4.69
C ALA A 114 8.95 -13.12 3.53
N GLY A 115 10.12 -13.23 2.89
CA GLY A 115 10.36 -14.14 1.75
C GLY A 115 9.62 -13.78 0.46
N LEU A 116 9.05 -12.57 0.37
CA LEU A 116 8.36 -12.05 -0.81
C LEU A 116 8.83 -10.64 -1.17
N ILE A 117 8.92 -10.36 -2.46
CA ILE A 117 8.98 -9.00 -2.98
C ILE A 117 7.58 -8.68 -3.53
N THR A 118 6.95 -7.64 -3.02
CA THR A 118 5.63 -7.18 -3.46
C THR A 118 5.66 -5.70 -3.79
N GLY A 119 4.97 -5.30 -4.83
CA GLY A 119 4.91 -3.89 -5.21
C GLY A 119 4.13 -3.65 -6.49
N ILE A 120 3.96 -2.38 -6.80
CA ILE A 120 3.27 -1.93 -8.01
C ILE A 120 4.29 -1.34 -8.97
N GLY A 121 4.32 -1.86 -10.18
CA GLY A 121 5.21 -1.40 -11.23
C GLY A 121 4.60 -1.52 -12.61
N ARG A 122 5.22 -0.90 -13.59
CA ARG A 122 4.75 -0.91 -14.96
C ARG A 122 5.35 -2.07 -15.74
N VAL A 123 4.49 -2.86 -16.38
CA VAL A 123 4.85 -3.99 -17.24
C VAL A 123 4.14 -3.81 -18.57
N SER A 124 4.89 -3.72 -19.66
CA SER A 124 4.35 -3.49 -21.02
C SER A 124 3.34 -2.33 -21.07
N GLY A 125 3.68 -1.21 -20.43
CA GLY A 125 2.85 -0.01 -20.39
C GLY A 125 1.70 -0.03 -19.40
N ARG A 126 1.53 -1.09 -18.60
CA ARG A 126 0.40 -1.30 -17.70
C ARG A 126 0.87 -1.46 -16.25
N GLU A 127 0.24 -0.76 -15.31
CA GLU A 127 0.52 -0.97 -13.90
C GLU A 127 -0.05 -2.32 -13.44
N CYS A 128 0.83 -3.10 -12.81
CA CYS A 128 0.53 -4.43 -12.29
C CYS A 128 0.93 -4.53 -10.83
N MET A 129 0.22 -5.32 -10.06
CA MET A 129 0.69 -5.84 -8.79
C MET A 129 1.66 -6.98 -9.08
N VAL A 130 2.91 -6.85 -8.63
CA VAL A 130 3.94 -7.88 -8.82
C VAL A 130 4.22 -8.55 -7.47
N ILE A 131 4.21 -9.87 -7.47
CA ILE A 131 4.42 -10.72 -6.29
C ILE A 131 5.49 -11.75 -6.66
N VAL A 132 6.68 -11.64 -6.07
CA VAL A 132 7.83 -12.50 -6.40
C VAL A 132 8.22 -13.30 -5.17
N ASN A 133 8.20 -14.62 -5.25
CA ASN A 133 8.80 -15.48 -4.23
C ASN A 133 10.31 -15.29 -4.20
N ASP A 134 10.88 -15.09 -3.02
CA ASP A 134 12.33 -15.09 -2.84
C ASP A 134 12.81 -16.48 -2.39
N ALA A 135 13.15 -17.32 -3.35
CA ALA A 135 13.64 -18.67 -3.06
C ALA A 135 15.01 -18.71 -2.38
N THR A 136 15.75 -17.59 -2.33
CA THR A 136 16.97 -17.49 -1.51
C THR A 136 16.65 -17.50 -0.03
N VAL A 137 15.41 -17.12 0.35
CA VAL A 137 14.91 -17.12 1.72
C VAL A 137 14.16 -18.42 2.00
N LYS A 138 14.80 -19.35 2.71
CA LYS A 138 14.21 -20.64 3.12
C LYS A 138 13.51 -21.40 1.97
N GLY A 139 14.08 -21.33 0.76
CA GLY A 139 13.51 -22.00 -0.43
C GLY A 139 12.13 -21.50 -0.84
N GLY A 140 11.77 -20.27 -0.53
CA GLY A 140 10.46 -19.69 -0.82
C GLY A 140 9.32 -20.25 0.06
N SER A 141 9.64 -20.79 1.24
CA SER A 141 8.62 -21.29 2.18
C SER A 141 7.80 -20.17 2.78
N TYR A 142 6.50 -20.41 2.97
CA TYR A 142 5.55 -19.46 3.51
C TYR A 142 5.48 -19.51 5.03
N TYR A 143 5.91 -18.45 5.66
CA TYR A 143 5.72 -18.12 7.07
C TYR A 143 4.40 -17.36 7.28
N PRO A 144 3.91 -17.19 8.51
CA PRO A 144 2.67 -16.45 8.75
C PRO A 144 2.65 -15.03 8.13
N LEU A 145 3.76 -14.30 8.24
CA LEU A 145 3.87 -12.95 7.65
C LEU A 145 4.06 -12.98 6.13
N THR A 146 4.56 -14.07 5.54
CA THR A 146 4.57 -14.27 4.08
C THR A 146 3.14 -14.30 3.54
N VAL A 147 2.26 -15.07 4.19
CA VAL A 147 0.83 -15.14 3.85
C VAL A 147 0.18 -13.77 3.99
N LYS A 148 0.35 -13.13 5.14
CA LYS A 148 -0.22 -11.80 5.41
C LYS A 148 0.22 -10.76 4.38
N LYS A 149 1.50 -10.78 3.97
CA LYS A 149 2.04 -9.88 2.95
C LYS A 149 1.40 -10.11 1.57
N GLN A 150 1.26 -11.37 1.16
CA GLN A 150 0.61 -11.70 -0.10
C GLN A 150 -0.88 -11.33 -0.10
N LEU A 151 -1.58 -11.60 0.99
CA LEU A 151 -2.99 -11.19 1.12
C LEU A 151 -3.16 -9.68 1.02
N ARG A 152 -2.25 -8.90 1.61
CA ARG A 152 -2.27 -7.44 1.47
C ARG A 152 -2.01 -6.98 0.04
N ALA A 153 -1.06 -7.59 -0.66
CA ALA A 153 -0.80 -7.30 -2.07
C ALA A 153 -2.05 -7.59 -2.94
N GLN A 154 -2.71 -8.72 -2.71
CA GLN A 154 -3.96 -9.08 -3.40
C GLN A 154 -5.11 -8.12 -3.06
N GLU A 155 -5.23 -7.67 -1.82
CA GLU A 155 -6.22 -6.67 -1.41
C GLU A 155 -6.03 -5.36 -2.20
N ILE A 156 -4.79 -4.85 -2.24
CA ILE A 156 -4.44 -3.64 -3.00
C ILE A 156 -4.73 -3.85 -4.49
N ALA A 157 -4.34 -4.99 -5.06
CA ALA A 157 -4.61 -5.30 -6.47
C ALA A 157 -6.11 -5.28 -6.78
N ARG A 158 -6.92 -5.91 -5.94
CA ARG A 158 -8.38 -5.94 -6.08
C ARG A 158 -9.01 -4.55 -5.98
N GLU A 159 -8.56 -3.75 -5.02
CA GLU A 159 -9.07 -2.41 -4.79
C GLU A 159 -8.80 -1.43 -5.94
N HIS A 160 -7.71 -1.66 -6.68
CA HIS A 160 -7.28 -0.79 -7.80
C HIS A 160 -7.48 -1.44 -9.17
N GLY A 161 -8.00 -2.68 -9.23
CA GLY A 161 -8.19 -3.42 -10.48
C GLY A 161 -6.87 -3.72 -11.21
N LEU A 162 -5.79 -3.99 -10.46
CA LEU A 162 -4.47 -4.23 -11.03
C LEU A 162 -4.32 -5.70 -11.43
N PRO A 163 -3.92 -6.02 -12.67
CA PRO A 163 -3.45 -7.35 -13.01
C PRO A 163 -2.37 -7.82 -12.04
N CYS A 164 -2.43 -9.07 -11.60
CA CYS A 164 -1.44 -9.67 -10.71
C CYS A 164 -0.44 -10.49 -11.51
N VAL A 165 0.85 -10.27 -11.28
CA VAL A 165 1.93 -11.09 -11.82
C VAL A 165 2.64 -11.80 -10.68
N TYR A 166 2.58 -13.12 -10.69
CA TYR A 166 3.21 -14.01 -9.70
C TYR A 166 4.47 -14.63 -10.31
N ILE A 167 5.65 -14.32 -9.77
CA ILE A 167 6.91 -15.01 -10.07
C ILE A 167 7.08 -16.09 -9.01
N VAL A 168 6.86 -17.36 -9.39
CA VAL A 168 6.64 -18.46 -8.46
C VAL A 168 7.88 -19.33 -8.32
N GLU A 169 8.35 -19.49 -7.12
CA GLU A 169 9.33 -20.48 -6.68
C GLU A 169 9.12 -20.71 -5.17
N SER A 170 8.31 -21.72 -4.79
CA SER A 170 7.82 -21.89 -3.43
C SER A 170 7.93 -23.31 -2.91
N GLY A 171 8.55 -23.45 -1.74
CA GLY A 171 8.61 -24.69 -0.98
C GLY A 171 7.31 -25.05 -0.22
N GLY A 172 6.22 -24.28 -0.41
CA GLY A 172 4.97 -24.49 0.33
C GLY A 172 5.00 -23.88 1.74
N ALA A 173 4.13 -24.35 2.63
CA ALA A 173 4.02 -23.83 4.00
C ALA A 173 5.24 -24.23 4.85
N ALA A 174 5.73 -23.30 5.67
CA ALA A 174 6.76 -23.59 6.68
C ALA A 174 6.16 -24.49 7.78
N LEU A 175 6.46 -25.79 7.74
CA LEU A 175 5.84 -26.80 8.59
C LEU A 175 5.90 -26.50 10.10
N PRO A 176 6.99 -25.95 10.67
CA PRO A 176 7.00 -25.58 12.09
C PRO A 176 5.94 -24.53 12.47
N HIS A 177 5.44 -23.79 11.50
CA HIS A 177 4.44 -22.73 11.67
C HIS A 177 3.06 -23.11 11.12
N GLN A 178 2.78 -24.37 10.78
CA GLN A 178 1.57 -24.78 10.10
C GLN A 178 0.26 -24.28 10.75
N ALA A 179 0.20 -24.27 12.09
CA ALA A 179 -0.95 -23.81 12.83
C ALA A 179 -1.30 -22.33 12.56
N ASN A 180 -0.29 -21.51 12.24
CA ASN A 180 -0.42 -20.08 11.98
C ASN A 180 -0.37 -19.72 10.48
N VAL A 181 -0.33 -20.73 9.60
CA VAL A 181 -0.25 -20.58 8.15
C VAL A 181 -1.46 -21.17 7.43
N PHE A 182 -2.03 -22.28 7.95
CA PHE A 182 -2.93 -23.12 7.18
C PHE A 182 -4.43 -22.99 7.53
N PRO A 183 -4.89 -23.13 8.82
CA PRO A 183 -6.27 -23.48 9.09
C PRO A 183 -7.26 -22.32 9.16
N ASP A 184 -6.79 -21.07 9.35
CA ASP A 184 -7.66 -19.95 9.66
C ASP A 184 -8.07 -19.17 8.38
N ARG A 185 -9.03 -18.27 8.55
CA ARG A 185 -9.64 -17.47 7.48
C ARG A 185 -8.63 -16.66 6.66
N GLU A 186 -7.69 -15.99 7.33
CA GLU A 186 -6.67 -15.13 6.69
C GLU A 186 -5.32 -15.89 6.56
N HIS A 187 -5.39 -17.22 6.35
CA HIS A 187 -4.26 -18.08 6.13
C HIS A 187 -4.11 -18.44 4.64
N PHE A 188 -3.29 -19.43 4.34
CA PHE A 188 -2.83 -19.78 3.00
C PHE A 188 -3.99 -19.99 2.01
N GLY A 189 -5.08 -20.64 2.42
CA GLY A 189 -6.26 -20.86 1.58
C GLY A 189 -6.94 -19.57 1.11
N ARG A 190 -6.77 -18.47 1.85
CA ARG A 190 -7.31 -17.17 1.46
C ARG A 190 -6.64 -16.60 0.21
N ILE A 191 -5.37 -16.94 -0.02
CA ILE A 191 -4.65 -16.56 -1.26
C ILE A 191 -5.39 -17.09 -2.48
N PHE A 192 -5.78 -18.35 -2.45
CA PHE A 192 -6.49 -19.02 -3.55
C PHE A 192 -7.90 -18.47 -3.75
N TYR A 193 -8.62 -18.28 -2.64
CA TYR A 193 -9.92 -17.64 -2.67
C TYR A 193 -9.86 -16.26 -3.35
N ASN A 194 -8.88 -15.44 -2.98
CA ASN A 194 -8.70 -14.12 -3.56
C ASN A 194 -8.35 -14.19 -5.05
N MET A 195 -7.49 -15.11 -5.49
CA MET A 195 -7.18 -15.29 -6.91
C MET A 195 -8.43 -15.63 -7.72
N ALA A 196 -9.21 -16.59 -7.27
CA ALA A 196 -10.47 -16.97 -7.93
C ALA A 196 -11.46 -15.80 -7.99
N GLN A 197 -11.62 -15.05 -6.88
CA GLN A 197 -12.49 -13.88 -6.84
C GLN A 197 -12.02 -12.75 -7.76
N MET A 198 -10.72 -12.50 -7.81
CA MET A 198 -10.16 -11.46 -8.69
C MET A 198 -10.31 -11.85 -10.16
N SER A 199 -10.04 -13.10 -10.53
CA SER A 199 -10.29 -13.61 -11.88
C SER A 199 -11.77 -13.45 -12.26
N ALA A 200 -12.69 -13.82 -11.37
CA ALA A 200 -14.14 -13.64 -11.59
C ALA A 200 -14.55 -12.16 -11.76
N LEU A 201 -13.81 -11.23 -11.16
CA LEU A 201 -13.98 -9.78 -11.34
C LEU A 201 -13.32 -9.24 -12.62
N GLY A 202 -12.70 -10.09 -13.42
CA GLY A 202 -11.96 -9.70 -14.63
C GLY A 202 -10.61 -9.03 -14.32
N ILE A 203 -10.04 -9.27 -13.15
CA ILE A 203 -8.70 -8.83 -12.77
C ILE A 203 -7.72 -9.97 -13.12
N PRO A 204 -6.90 -9.83 -14.18
CA PRO A 204 -6.05 -10.92 -14.66
C PRO A 204 -5.05 -11.42 -13.63
N GLN A 205 -4.91 -12.75 -13.55
CA GLN A 205 -3.97 -13.45 -12.68
C GLN A 205 -2.97 -14.20 -13.57
N ILE A 206 -1.74 -13.72 -13.64
CA ILE A 206 -0.70 -14.27 -14.50
C ILE A 206 0.43 -14.83 -13.63
N SER A 207 0.89 -16.04 -13.91
CA SER A 207 2.01 -16.63 -13.17
C SER A 207 3.17 -17.06 -14.08
N SER A 208 4.38 -17.03 -13.52
CA SER A 208 5.60 -17.53 -14.15
C SER A 208 6.37 -18.41 -13.18
N ILE A 209 6.63 -19.66 -13.56
CA ILE A 209 7.17 -20.69 -12.67
C ILE A 209 8.66 -20.88 -12.95
N HIS A 210 9.49 -20.43 -12.05
CA HIS A 210 10.96 -20.40 -12.16
C HIS A 210 11.69 -21.43 -11.28
N GLY A 211 10.93 -22.24 -10.58
CA GLY A 211 11.47 -23.26 -9.68
C GLY A 211 10.40 -24.19 -9.16
N ILE A 212 10.68 -24.87 -8.07
CA ILE A 212 9.75 -25.79 -7.44
C ILE A 212 8.55 -25.01 -6.91
N SER A 213 7.37 -25.51 -7.18
CA SER A 213 6.09 -25.01 -6.66
C SER A 213 5.31 -26.22 -6.11
N VAL A 214 5.44 -26.44 -4.81
CA VAL A 214 4.98 -27.69 -4.17
C VAL A 214 3.85 -27.45 -3.17
N ALA A 215 3.01 -28.44 -2.99
CA ALA A 215 1.87 -28.47 -2.07
C ALA A 215 0.92 -27.27 -2.30
N GLY A 216 0.67 -26.45 -1.28
CA GLY A 216 -0.13 -25.23 -1.44
C GLY A 216 0.43 -24.27 -2.49
N GLY A 217 1.76 -24.19 -2.64
CA GLY A 217 2.41 -23.37 -3.66
C GLY A 217 2.02 -23.74 -5.10
N ALA A 218 1.68 -25.00 -5.35
CA ALA A 218 1.26 -25.49 -6.67
C ALA A 218 -0.09 -24.87 -7.14
N TYR A 219 -0.93 -24.43 -6.21
CA TYR A 219 -2.22 -23.84 -6.57
C TYR A 219 -2.11 -22.40 -7.11
N VAL A 220 -1.04 -21.66 -6.81
CA VAL A 220 -0.86 -20.31 -7.38
C VAL A 220 -0.79 -20.37 -8.92
N PRO A 221 0.11 -21.17 -9.54
CA PRO A 221 0.08 -21.32 -10.99
C PRO A 221 -1.19 -22.03 -11.51
N ALA A 222 -1.72 -23.00 -10.78
CA ALA A 222 -2.90 -23.73 -11.24
C ALA A 222 -4.18 -22.89 -11.25
N LEU A 223 -4.27 -21.83 -10.45
CA LEU A 223 -5.40 -20.89 -10.39
C LEU A 223 -5.14 -19.60 -11.18
N ALA A 224 -3.95 -19.43 -11.75
CA ALA A 224 -3.69 -18.29 -12.62
C ALA A 224 -4.49 -18.42 -13.92
N ASP A 225 -4.94 -17.29 -14.48
CA ASP A 225 -5.68 -17.27 -15.75
C ASP A 225 -4.77 -17.72 -16.91
N GLU A 226 -3.50 -17.34 -16.84
CA GLU A 226 -2.48 -17.72 -17.80
C GLU A 226 -1.11 -17.87 -17.11
N ASN A 227 -0.31 -18.85 -17.56
CA ASN A 227 0.98 -19.09 -16.95
C ASN A 227 2.08 -19.54 -17.92
N VAL A 228 3.33 -19.33 -17.49
CA VAL A 228 4.56 -19.72 -18.20
C VAL A 228 5.43 -20.53 -17.26
N ILE A 229 5.97 -21.66 -17.71
CA ILE A 229 6.91 -22.46 -16.92
C ILE A 229 8.30 -22.51 -17.57
N VAL A 230 9.36 -22.43 -16.77
CA VAL A 230 10.74 -22.55 -17.24
C VAL A 230 11.13 -24.01 -17.33
N GLN A 231 11.56 -24.46 -18.51
CA GLN A 231 12.00 -25.82 -18.75
C GLN A 231 13.18 -26.22 -17.85
N ASN A 232 13.18 -27.44 -17.34
CA ASN A 232 14.21 -27.99 -16.46
C ASN A 232 14.44 -27.24 -15.13
N GLN A 233 13.68 -26.18 -14.85
CA GLN A 233 13.74 -25.40 -13.61
C GLN A 233 12.40 -25.39 -12.88
N GLY A 234 11.34 -25.02 -13.61
CA GLY A 234 9.98 -24.96 -13.09
C GLY A 234 9.40 -26.34 -12.86
N ARG A 235 8.81 -26.58 -11.69
CA ARG A 235 8.13 -27.81 -11.35
C ARG A 235 6.89 -27.52 -10.53
N ILE A 236 5.80 -28.20 -10.85
CA ILE A 236 4.52 -28.06 -10.17
C ILE A 236 4.06 -29.46 -9.75
N PHE A 237 3.91 -29.70 -8.45
CA PHE A 237 3.30 -30.92 -7.95
C PHE A 237 2.73 -30.74 -6.54
N LEU A 238 1.65 -31.45 -6.25
CA LEU A 238 1.02 -31.41 -4.91
C LEU A 238 1.86 -32.15 -3.87
N ALA A 239 2.52 -33.24 -4.28
CA ALA A 239 3.40 -34.03 -3.45
C ALA A 239 4.69 -34.29 -4.20
N GLY A 240 5.84 -34.00 -3.61
CA GLY A 240 7.13 -34.30 -4.22
C GLY A 240 7.46 -35.80 -4.20
N PRO A 241 8.49 -36.25 -4.96
CA PRO A 241 8.85 -37.66 -5.12
C PRO A 241 8.95 -38.44 -3.82
N PRO A 242 9.55 -37.94 -2.72
CA PRO A 242 9.62 -38.70 -1.46
C PRO A 242 8.22 -38.99 -0.89
N LEU A 243 7.28 -38.07 -1.02
CA LEU A 243 5.91 -38.27 -0.51
C LEU A 243 5.11 -39.18 -1.44
N VAL A 244 5.30 -39.11 -2.76
CA VAL A 244 4.73 -40.04 -3.75
C VAL A 244 5.20 -41.46 -3.43
N LYS A 245 6.51 -41.67 -3.26
CA LYS A 245 7.07 -42.99 -2.88
C LYS A 245 6.48 -43.52 -1.59
N ALA A 246 6.32 -42.65 -0.58
CA ALA A 246 5.76 -43.06 0.71
C ALA A 246 4.24 -43.41 0.60
N ALA A 247 3.49 -42.74 -0.27
CA ALA A 247 2.05 -42.92 -0.41
C ALA A 247 1.64 -44.04 -1.37
N THR A 248 2.40 -44.24 -2.46
CA THR A 248 2.03 -45.15 -3.58
C THR A 248 3.08 -46.23 -3.84
N GLY A 249 4.29 -46.08 -3.32
CA GLY A 249 5.43 -46.95 -3.64
C GLY A 249 6.12 -46.60 -4.97
N GLU A 250 5.61 -45.64 -5.72
CA GLU A 250 6.17 -45.23 -7.00
C GLU A 250 7.49 -44.46 -6.83
N GLU A 251 8.51 -44.84 -7.61
CA GLU A 251 9.76 -44.11 -7.72
C GLU A 251 9.75 -43.27 -8.98
N ILE A 252 9.73 -41.95 -8.85
CA ILE A 252 9.69 -41.01 -9.94
C ILE A 252 10.59 -39.80 -9.62
N ASP A 253 11.24 -39.25 -10.61
CA ASP A 253 12.04 -38.01 -10.46
C ASP A 253 11.17 -36.74 -10.56
N ASP A 254 11.74 -35.62 -10.09
CA ASP A 254 11.03 -34.31 -10.06
C ASP A 254 10.55 -33.84 -11.44
N GLU A 255 11.35 -34.06 -12.49
CA GLU A 255 11.02 -33.60 -13.84
C GLU A 255 9.90 -34.42 -14.48
N SER A 256 9.95 -35.73 -14.30
CA SER A 256 8.92 -36.65 -14.78
C SER A 256 7.61 -36.49 -14.03
N LEU A 257 7.67 -36.16 -12.70
CA LEU A 257 6.48 -35.98 -11.88
C LEU A 257 5.74 -34.67 -12.15
N GLY A 258 6.47 -33.56 -12.36
CA GLY A 258 5.86 -32.24 -12.45
C GLY A 258 6.70 -31.21 -13.20
N GLY A 259 7.52 -31.65 -14.12
CA GLY A 259 8.36 -30.78 -14.95
C GLY A 259 7.59 -29.99 -16.00
N GLY A 260 8.24 -28.95 -16.51
CA GLY A 260 7.61 -28.04 -17.45
C GLY A 260 7.16 -28.70 -18.75
N MET A 261 7.94 -29.65 -19.28
CA MET A 261 7.57 -30.35 -20.51
C MET A 261 6.29 -31.16 -20.32
N MET A 262 6.21 -31.95 -19.26
CA MET A 262 5.02 -32.77 -18.95
C MET A 262 3.78 -31.89 -18.76
N HIS A 263 3.90 -30.80 -17.99
CA HIS A 263 2.76 -29.92 -17.77
C HIS A 263 2.31 -29.15 -19.01
N SER A 264 3.22 -28.88 -19.95
CA SER A 264 2.88 -28.14 -21.19
C SER A 264 2.37 -29.05 -22.32
N THR A 265 2.65 -30.38 -22.27
CA THR A 265 2.30 -31.30 -23.35
C THR A 265 1.29 -32.38 -23.00
N GLU A 266 1.20 -32.74 -21.71
CA GLU A 266 0.35 -33.86 -21.27
C GLU A 266 -0.76 -33.40 -20.32
N SER A 267 -0.44 -32.70 -19.22
CA SER A 267 -1.44 -32.33 -18.21
C SER A 267 -2.19 -31.04 -18.51
N GLY A 268 -1.66 -30.17 -19.37
CA GLY A 268 -2.25 -28.88 -19.68
C GLY A 268 -2.25 -27.87 -18.51
N VAL A 269 -1.51 -28.14 -17.43
CA VAL A 269 -1.42 -27.21 -16.28
C VAL A 269 -0.70 -25.93 -16.66
N THR A 270 0.18 -25.96 -17.66
CA THR A 270 0.90 -24.77 -18.10
C THR A 270 0.62 -24.44 -19.56
N ASP A 271 0.52 -23.14 -19.88
CA ASP A 271 0.13 -22.64 -21.19
C ASP A 271 1.34 -22.44 -22.12
N ALA A 272 2.49 -22.12 -21.55
CA ALA A 272 3.70 -21.87 -22.32
C ALA A 272 4.96 -22.39 -21.62
N LEU A 273 5.81 -23.05 -22.40
CA LEU A 273 7.14 -23.51 -21.97
C LEU A 273 8.19 -22.50 -22.41
N ALA A 274 8.99 -21.99 -21.49
CA ALA A 274 10.13 -21.11 -21.74
C ALA A 274 11.46 -21.87 -21.53
N ARG A 275 12.48 -21.56 -22.31
CA ARG A 275 13.80 -22.19 -22.21
C ARG A 275 14.56 -21.78 -20.94
N ASP A 276 14.40 -20.54 -20.53
CA ASP A 276 15.10 -19.92 -19.41
C ASP A 276 14.28 -18.81 -18.76
N ASP A 277 14.81 -18.22 -17.68
CA ASP A 277 14.20 -17.12 -16.95
C ASP A 277 13.91 -15.89 -17.83
N ASN A 278 14.82 -15.56 -18.78
CA ASN A 278 14.66 -14.40 -19.65
C ASN A 278 13.48 -14.58 -20.60
N GLU A 279 13.40 -15.74 -21.28
CA GLU A 279 12.28 -16.04 -22.16
C GLU A 279 10.95 -16.08 -21.40
N ALA A 280 10.92 -16.64 -20.19
CA ALA A 280 9.72 -16.65 -19.37
C ALA A 280 9.23 -15.23 -19.05
N ILE A 281 10.12 -14.33 -18.67
CA ILE A 281 9.77 -12.94 -18.41
C ILE A 281 9.29 -12.23 -19.69
N ILE A 282 9.93 -12.45 -20.84
CA ILE A 282 9.50 -11.90 -22.13
C ILE A 282 8.07 -12.37 -22.47
N ARG A 283 7.76 -13.64 -22.26
CA ARG A 283 6.42 -14.19 -22.49
C ARG A 283 5.37 -13.56 -21.55
N VAL A 284 5.68 -13.42 -20.26
CA VAL A 284 4.80 -12.73 -19.30
C VAL A 284 4.56 -11.28 -19.73
N ARG A 285 5.60 -10.56 -20.17
CA ARG A 285 5.45 -9.20 -20.71
C ARG A 285 4.55 -9.18 -21.95
N GLY A 286 4.64 -10.20 -22.80
CA GLY A 286 3.74 -10.38 -23.95
C GLY A 286 2.28 -10.54 -23.49
N ILE A 287 2.02 -11.47 -22.58
CA ILE A 287 0.68 -11.71 -22.01
C ILE A 287 0.07 -10.41 -21.46
N ILE A 288 0.86 -9.64 -20.67
CA ILE A 288 0.39 -8.35 -20.14
C ILE A 288 0.12 -7.33 -21.26
N GLY A 289 0.94 -7.33 -22.32
CA GLY A 289 0.75 -6.48 -23.50
C GLY A 289 -0.54 -6.78 -24.26
N ASP A 290 -0.93 -8.04 -24.32
CA ASP A 290 -2.11 -8.52 -25.03
C ASP A 290 -3.42 -8.33 -24.23
N LEU A 291 -3.34 -7.99 -22.94
CA LEU A 291 -4.53 -7.68 -22.14
C LEU A 291 -5.27 -6.50 -22.77
N GLY A 292 -6.52 -6.68 -23.14
CA GLY A 292 -7.38 -5.64 -23.68
C GLY A 292 -7.41 -4.39 -22.83
N GLN A 293 -7.71 -3.23 -23.41
CA GLN A 293 -7.86 -1.99 -22.64
C GLN A 293 -9.06 -2.14 -21.70
N ALA A 294 -8.81 -2.43 -20.45
CA ALA A 294 -9.79 -2.19 -19.41
C ALA A 294 -10.07 -0.68 -19.43
N GLY A 295 -11.33 -0.29 -19.64
CA GLY A 295 -11.71 1.13 -19.69
C GLY A 295 -11.52 1.79 -18.33
N TYR A 296 -10.34 2.33 -18.09
CA TYR A 296 -10.07 3.11 -16.88
C TYR A 296 -10.67 4.50 -17.03
N ARG A 297 -11.70 4.79 -16.27
CA ARG A 297 -12.20 6.16 -16.08
C ARG A 297 -11.62 6.69 -14.76
N GLY A 298 -10.43 7.29 -14.85
CA GLY A 298 -9.80 7.97 -13.71
C GLY A 298 -10.00 9.47 -13.75
N VAL A 299 -9.79 10.15 -12.63
CA VAL A 299 -9.58 11.59 -12.59
C VAL A 299 -8.22 11.84 -13.24
N LEU A 300 -8.19 12.63 -14.31
CA LEU A 300 -6.93 13.03 -14.93
C LEU A 300 -6.24 14.07 -14.06
N PRO A 301 -4.91 14.03 -13.95
CA PRO A 301 -4.17 15.10 -13.28
C PRO A 301 -4.28 16.41 -14.05
N GLU A 302 -4.01 17.53 -13.39
CA GLU A 302 -3.85 18.81 -14.09
C GLU A 302 -2.73 18.72 -15.13
N GLU A 303 -2.89 19.38 -16.30
CA GLU A 303 -1.89 19.33 -17.38
C GLU A 303 -0.55 19.93 -16.97
N LYS A 304 -0.54 20.89 -16.05
CA LYS A 304 0.67 21.56 -15.57
C LYS A 304 0.87 21.28 -14.08
N VAL A 305 1.81 20.42 -13.79
CA VAL A 305 2.24 20.11 -12.42
C VAL A 305 3.40 21.02 -12.02
N GLU A 306 3.25 21.70 -10.87
CA GLU A 306 4.30 22.52 -10.27
C GLU A 306 4.84 21.84 -9.02
N GLY A 307 6.16 21.81 -8.84
CA GLY A 307 6.76 21.34 -7.60
C GLY A 307 6.44 22.26 -6.40
N PRO A 308 6.62 21.79 -5.16
CA PRO A 308 6.55 22.65 -3.98
C PRO A 308 7.55 23.82 -4.10
N VAL A 309 7.24 24.96 -3.49
CA VAL A 309 8.12 26.12 -3.42
C VAL A 309 9.28 25.88 -2.45
N TYR A 310 9.01 25.09 -1.38
CA TYR A 310 9.99 24.76 -0.34
C TYR A 310 10.59 23.39 -0.58
N SER A 311 11.86 23.20 -0.17
CA SER A 311 12.57 21.93 -0.31
C SER A 311 11.95 20.83 0.57
N ALA A 312 11.80 19.62 0.03
CA ALA A 312 11.39 18.45 0.80
C ALA A 312 12.41 18.07 1.89
N GLU A 313 13.69 18.39 1.71
CA GLU A 313 14.76 18.15 2.70
C GLU A 313 14.51 18.87 4.04
N GLU A 314 13.75 19.97 4.02
CA GLU A 314 13.40 20.70 5.23
C GLU A 314 12.48 19.89 6.16
N LEU A 315 11.77 18.89 5.65
CA LEU A 315 10.92 18.01 6.45
C LEU A 315 11.68 17.29 7.57
N HIS A 316 12.98 17.00 7.38
CA HIS A 316 13.82 16.36 8.38
C HIS A 316 13.99 17.22 9.64
N GLY A 317 14.16 18.54 9.47
CA GLY A 317 14.32 19.48 10.59
C GLY A 317 13.00 20.05 11.13
N ILE A 318 11.89 19.92 10.40
CA ILE A 318 10.59 20.41 10.85
C ILE A 318 9.99 19.48 11.90
N VAL A 319 9.90 18.19 11.62
CA VAL A 319 9.20 17.25 12.50
C VAL A 319 10.10 16.73 13.60
N GLY A 320 11.34 16.34 13.29
CA GLY A 320 12.26 15.76 14.25
C GLY A 320 11.83 14.37 14.73
N THR A 321 12.50 13.86 15.75
CA THR A 321 12.32 12.49 16.26
C THR A 321 11.52 12.40 17.56
N ASP A 322 11.40 13.51 18.31
CA ASP A 322 10.57 13.55 19.53
C ASP A 322 9.13 13.94 19.19
N VAL A 323 8.24 12.95 19.17
CA VAL A 323 6.81 13.14 18.87
C VAL A 323 6.06 14.07 19.84
N ARG A 324 6.69 14.47 20.95
CA ARG A 324 6.13 15.44 21.92
C ARG A 324 6.40 16.89 21.52
N GLN A 325 7.39 17.12 20.67
CA GLN A 325 7.70 18.47 20.19
C GLN A 325 6.65 18.91 19.18
N PRO A 326 6.00 20.05 19.39
CA PRO A 326 5.00 20.55 18.46
C PRO A 326 5.65 21.09 17.18
N PHE A 327 4.97 20.93 16.07
CA PHE A 327 5.25 21.59 14.80
C PHE A 327 3.93 21.95 14.12
N ASP A 328 3.94 22.90 13.20
CA ASP A 328 2.74 23.21 12.41
C ASP A 328 2.64 22.28 11.21
N MET A 329 1.56 21.53 11.12
CA MET A 329 1.30 20.63 10.00
C MET A 329 1.25 21.36 8.64
N ARG A 330 0.99 22.67 8.63
CA ARG A 330 1.03 23.48 7.40
C ARG A 330 2.44 23.53 6.81
N ASP A 331 3.48 23.48 7.65
CA ASP A 331 4.87 23.41 7.18
C ASP A 331 5.15 22.09 6.45
N VAL A 332 4.59 20.97 6.93
CA VAL A 332 4.66 19.68 6.22
C VAL A 332 3.87 19.74 4.91
N ILE A 333 2.63 20.21 4.96
CA ILE A 333 1.75 20.31 3.78
C ILE A 333 2.43 21.14 2.68
N SER A 334 3.06 22.26 3.03
CA SER A 334 3.70 23.17 2.06
C SER A 334 4.89 22.55 1.30
N ARG A 335 5.53 21.48 1.84
CA ARG A 335 6.63 20.73 1.20
C ARG A 335 6.14 19.53 0.37
N VAL A 336 4.85 19.26 0.39
CA VAL A 336 4.26 18.10 -0.29
C VAL A 336 3.36 18.50 -1.45
N VAL A 337 2.59 19.58 -1.31
CA VAL A 337 1.56 19.97 -2.28
C VAL A 337 2.09 20.82 -3.43
N ASP A 338 1.43 20.75 -4.57
CA ASP A 338 1.78 21.48 -5.80
C ASP A 338 1.84 22.99 -5.57
N GLY A 339 2.98 23.59 -5.91
CA GLY A 339 3.25 25.03 -5.76
C GLY A 339 3.09 25.50 -4.31
N SER A 340 3.16 24.62 -3.31
CA SER A 340 2.89 24.91 -1.89
C SER A 340 1.53 25.59 -1.67
N ARG A 341 0.56 25.36 -2.57
CA ARG A 341 -0.77 25.97 -2.54
C ARG A 341 -1.77 25.09 -1.79
N PHE A 342 -2.40 25.69 -0.80
CA PHE A 342 -3.36 25.02 0.04
C PHE A 342 -4.57 25.91 0.34
N ARG A 343 -5.76 25.45 0.02
CA ARG A 343 -7.00 26.14 0.36
C ARG A 343 -7.56 25.59 1.65
N GLU A 344 -7.17 26.20 2.78
CA GLU A 344 -7.58 25.76 4.10
C GLU A 344 -9.10 25.94 4.32
N PHE A 345 -9.73 24.93 4.88
CA PHE A 345 -11.14 24.92 5.25
C PHE A 345 -11.26 25.19 6.75
N LYS A 346 -12.08 26.16 7.13
CA LYS A 346 -12.34 26.59 8.52
C LYS A 346 -11.04 26.85 9.30
N LYS A 347 -10.14 27.68 8.77
CA LYS A 347 -8.83 27.98 9.34
C LYS A 347 -8.92 28.37 10.83
N ASP A 348 -9.88 29.22 11.16
CA ASP A 348 -10.03 29.84 12.50
C ASP A 348 -10.89 29.02 13.46
N TYR A 349 -11.40 27.85 13.05
CA TYR A 349 -12.19 26.95 13.88
C TYR A 349 -11.51 25.59 14.01
N GLY A 350 -11.47 25.04 15.25
CA GLY A 350 -10.85 23.74 15.49
C GLY A 350 -9.38 23.69 15.09
N SER A 351 -8.56 24.60 15.59
CA SER A 351 -7.18 24.87 15.16
C SER A 351 -6.19 23.72 15.39
N SER A 352 -6.54 22.74 16.26
CA SER A 352 -5.70 21.55 16.46
C SER A 352 -5.82 20.51 15.34
N ILE A 353 -6.63 20.80 14.31
CA ILE A 353 -6.64 20.04 13.04
C ILE A 353 -6.65 21.01 11.86
N VAL A 354 -5.84 20.73 10.87
CA VAL A 354 -5.74 21.44 9.60
C VAL A 354 -6.49 20.64 8.56
N THR A 355 -7.40 21.28 7.84
CA THR A 355 -8.17 20.65 6.75
C THR A 355 -8.20 21.57 5.55
N GLY A 356 -8.08 21.05 4.34
CA GLY A 356 -8.13 21.86 3.14
C GLY A 356 -7.89 21.09 1.87
N PHE A 357 -8.02 21.77 0.75
CA PHE A 357 -7.88 21.22 -0.60
C PHE A 357 -6.56 21.64 -1.23
N ALA A 358 -5.92 20.69 -1.89
CA ALA A 358 -4.68 20.89 -2.63
C ALA A 358 -4.60 19.97 -3.85
N HIS A 359 -3.48 20.03 -4.55
CA HIS A 359 -3.10 19.06 -5.58
C HIS A 359 -1.74 18.46 -5.21
N ILE A 360 -1.53 17.20 -5.56
CA ILE A 360 -0.24 16.51 -5.47
C ILE A 360 -0.04 15.79 -6.81
N HIS A 361 1.04 16.10 -7.51
CA HIS A 361 1.27 15.65 -8.89
C HIS A 361 0.07 15.88 -9.83
N GLY A 362 -0.61 17.01 -9.65
CA GLY A 362 -1.81 17.38 -10.41
C GLY A 362 -3.11 16.69 -9.96
N TYR A 363 -3.05 15.71 -9.06
CA TYR A 363 -4.24 15.03 -8.54
C TYR A 363 -4.88 15.82 -7.40
N PRO A 364 -6.20 16.11 -7.46
CA PRO A 364 -6.89 16.81 -6.38
C PRO A 364 -6.97 15.93 -5.14
N VAL A 365 -6.76 16.53 -3.97
CA VAL A 365 -6.78 15.85 -2.69
C VAL A 365 -7.33 16.73 -1.58
N GLY A 366 -8.14 16.15 -0.69
CA GLY A 366 -8.53 16.74 0.59
C GLY A 366 -7.54 16.28 1.67
N ILE A 367 -6.85 17.23 2.29
CA ILE A 367 -5.84 16.93 3.33
C ILE A 367 -6.43 17.18 4.70
N ILE A 368 -6.19 16.24 5.62
CA ILE A 368 -6.53 16.31 7.04
C ILE A 368 -5.24 16.05 7.83
N GLY A 369 -4.76 17.05 8.55
CA GLY A 369 -3.51 16.94 9.32
C GLY A 369 -3.68 17.37 10.78
N ASN A 370 -3.04 16.67 11.70
CA ASN A 370 -3.11 17.01 13.12
C ASN A 370 -2.13 18.16 13.46
N ASN A 371 -2.63 19.09 14.26
CA ASN A 371 -1.86 20.17 14.89
C ASN A 371 -1.94 20.09 16.42
N GLY A 372 -1.95 18.87 16.96
CA GLY A 372 -2.04 18.59 18.38
C GLY A 372 -3.18 17.65 18.78
N ILE A 373 -3.65 17.82 20.01
CA ILE A 373 -4.73 17.01 20.61
C ILE A 373 -6.06 17.30 19.91
N LEU A 374 -6.89 16.28 19.71
CA LEU A 374 -8.21 16.43 19.11
C LEU A 374 -9.24 16.90 20.17
N PHE A 375 -9.81 18.07 19.93
CA PHE A 375 -10.93 18.63 20.68
C PHE A 375 -12.25 18.43 19.93
N SER A 376 -13.40 18.60 20.60
CA SER A 376 -14.72 18.56 19.95
C SER A 376 -14.82 19.44 18.70
N PRO A 377 -14.40 20.71 18.69
CA PRO A 377 -14.42 21.55 17.50
C PRO A 377 -13.58 20.96 16.36
N SER A 378 -12.43 20.38 16.66
CA SER A 378 -11.55 19.76 15.67
C SER A 378 -12.18 18.51 15.06
N ALA A 379 -12.79 17.65 15.88
CA ALA A 379 -13.52 16.47 15.42
C ALA A 379 -14.71 16.85 14.52
N LEU A 380 -15.48 17.89 14.87
CA LEU A 380 -16.59 18.37 14.06
C LEU A 380 -16.14 18.99 12.73
N LYS A 381 -15.03 19.76 12.75
CA LYS A 381 -14.41 20.32 11.54
C LYS A 381 -14.00 19.21 10.56
N ALA A 382 -13.26 18.20 11.06
CA ALA A 382 -12.82 17.06 10.26
C ALA A 382 -14.02 16.26 9.75
N THR A 383 -15.04 16.01 10.57
CA THR A 383 -16.27 15.33 10.15
C THR A 383 -16.91 16.02 8.93
N GLN A 384 -17.13 17.32 9.03
CA GLN A 384 -17.74 18.08 7.94
C GLN A 384 -16.85 18.06 6.68
N PHE A 385 -15.53 18.17 6.85
CA PHE A 385 -14.60 18.17 5.73
C PHE A 385 -14.57 16.84 5.00
N ILE A 386 -14.58 15.71 5.73
CA ILE A 386 -14.67 14.36 5.17
C ILE A 386 -15.96 14.18 4.35
N LEU A 387 -17.10 14.64 4.90
CA LEU A 387 -18.38 14.58 4.19
C LEU A 387 -18.37 15.43 2.90
N LEU A 388 -17.74 16.60 2.92
CA LEU A 388 -17.56 17.44 1.72
C LEU A 388 -16.69 16.75 0.66
N CYS A 389 -15.59 16.11 1.07
CA CYS A 389 -14.73 15.36 0.15
C CYS A 389 -15.46 14.15 -0.44
N SER A 390 -16.20 13.40 0.38
CA SER A 390 -17.03 12.29 -0.08
C SER A 390 -18.09 12.76 -1.10
N GLN A 391 -18.82 13.84 -0.81
CA GLN A 391 -19.80 14.41 -1.73
C GLN A 391 -19.18 14.84 -3.07
N ARG A 392 -17.96 15.36 -3.04
CA ARG A 392 -17.22 15.87 -4.21
C ARG A 392 -16.37 14.82 -4.89
N GLN A 393 -16.34 13.60 -4.37
CA GLN A 393 -15.51 12.49 -4.85
C GLN A 393 -14.02 12.84 -4.90
N ILE A 394 -13.54 13.57 -3.89
CA ILE A 394 -12.14 13.97 -3.73
C ILE A 394 -11.46 12.98 -2.77
N PRO A 395 -10.36 12.31 -3.17
CA PRO A 395 -9.57 11.45 -2.28
C PRO A 395 -9.09 12.19 -1.03
N LEU A 396 -8.92 11.47 0.06
CA LEU A 396 -8.49 12.00 1.35
C LEU A 396 -7.05 11.56 1.66
N LEU A 397 -6.22 12.52 2.07
CA LEU A 397 -4.89 12.28 2.65
C LEU A 397 -4.91 12.65 4.13
N PHE A 398 -4.59 11.70 4.98
CA PHE A 398 -4.43 11.89 6.42
C PHE A 398 -2.93 11.99 6.75
N LEU A 399 -2.50 13.14 7.27
CA LEU A 399 -1.17 13.37 7.81
C LEU A 399 -1.25 13.31 9.34
N VAL A 400 -0.75 12.23 9.91
CA VAL A 400 -1.05 11.86 11.30
C VAL A 400 0.07 12.26 12.25
N ASN A 401 -0.25 13.13 13.20
CA ASN A 401 0.54 13.42 14.40
C ASN A 401 -0.44 13.69 15.55
N VAL A 402 -1.02 12.63 16.13
CA VAL A 402 -2.08 12.71 17.12
C VAL A 402 -1.72 12.01 18.43
N ALA A 403 -1.81 12.72 19.52
CA ALA A 403 -1.63 12.17 20.88
C ALA A 403 -2.91 11.51 21.43
N GLY A 404 -4.07 11.76 20.81
CA GLY A 404 -5.38 11.28 21.23
C GLY A 404 -6.44 12.38 21.22
N TYR A 405 -7.65 12.03 21.67
CA TYR A 405 -8.69 13.01 21.99
C TYR A 405 -8.46 13.61 23.36
N MET A 406 -8.91 14.85 23.55
CA MET A 406 -8.83 15.54 24.86
C MET A 406 -9.64 14.77 25.89
N VAL A 407 -9.06 14.61 27.07
CA VAL A 407 -9.67 13.93 28.20
C VAL A 407 -9.96 14.90 29.34
N GLY A 408 -10.80 14.49 30.30
CA GLY A 408 -11.10 15.23 31.49
C GLY A 408 -12.53 15.77 31.54
N SER A 409 -12.99 16.12 32.73
CA SER A 409 -14.39 16.46 33.04
C SER A 409 -14.98 17.54 32.09
N LYS A 410 -14.20 18.56 31.74
CA LYS A 410 -14.64 19.61 30.82
C LYS A 410 -14.86 19.09 29.39
N ALA A 411 -13.98 18.22 28.92
CA ALA A 411 -14.09 17.61 27.60
C ALA A 411 -15.29 16.64 27.53
N GLU A 412 -15.44 15.80 28.55
CA GLU A 412 -16.55 14.85 28.65
C GLU A 412 -17.91 15.56 28.70
N LYS A 413 -18.06 16.58 29.57
CA LYS A 413 -19.27 17.41 29.62
C LYS A 413 -19.54 18.17 28.32
N GLY A 414 -18.48 18.52 27.59
CA GLY A 414 -18.55 19.12 26.25
C GLY A 414 -18.95 18.15 25.13
N GLY A 415 -19.04 16.85 25.40
CA GLY A 415 -19.46 15.82 24.45
C GLY A 415 -18.37 15.31 23.54
N ILE A 416 -17.11 15.30 23.98
CA ILE A 416 -15.96 14.84 23.17
C ILE A 416 -16.14 13.43 22.64
N ALA A 417 -16.70 12.50 23.43
CA ALA A 417 -16.96 11.14 23.00
C ALA A 417 -17.95 11.08 21.81
N LYS A 418 -19.04 11.85 21.89
CA LYS A 418 -20.04 11.97 20.82
C LYS A 418 -19.45 12.61 19.55
N ASP A 419 -18.68 13.67 19.69
CA ASP A 419 -18.11 14.40 18.55
C ASP A 419 -16.94 13.63 17.94
N GLY A 420 -16.12 12.94 18.75
CA GLY A 420 -15.13 11.99 18.29
C GLY A 420 -15.74 10.83 17.52
N ALA A 421 -16.86 10.26 18.01
CA ALA A 421 -17.58 9.20 17.33
C ALA A 421 -18.12 9.63 15.94
N LYS A 422 -18.53 10.91 15.78
CA LYS A 422 -18.94 11.44 14.46
C LYS A 422 -17.77 11.44 13.47
N MET A 423 -16.58 11.87 13.92
CA MET A 423 -15.37 11.86 13.09
C MET A 423 -14.99 10.43 12.68
N VAL A 424 -14.95 9.50 13.64
CA VAL A 424 -14.67 8.09 13.40
C VAL A 424 -15.67 7.48 12.42
N ARG A 425 -16.96 7.80 12.58
CA ARG A 425 -18.00 7.35 11.64
C ARG A 425 -17.82 7.95 10.23
N ALA A 426 -17.49 9.23 10.15
CA ALA A 426 -17.24 9.87 8.86
C ALA A 426 -16.07 9.21 8.12
N VAL A 427 -14.97 8.91 8.82
CA VAL A 427 -13.82 8.16 8.26
C VAL A 427 -14.22 6.76 7.80
N ALA A 428 -14.97 6.03 8.62
CA ALA A 428 -15.39 4.67 8.31
C ALA A 428 -16.33 4.59 7.11
N CYS A 429 -17.23 5.57 6.96
CA CYS A 429 -18.27 5.60 5.93
C CYS A 429 -17.88 6.43 4.70
N ALA A 430 -16.70 7.08 4.68
CA ALA A 430 -16.24 7.78 3.48
C ALA A 430 -16.04 6.81 2.32
N ASP A 431 -16.71 7.08 1.20
CA ASP A 431 -16.71 6.27 -0.02
C ASP A 431 -15.64 6.69 -1.04
N VAL A 432 -14.77 7.62 -0.63
CA VAL A 432 -13.60 8.06 -1.40
C VAL A 432 -12.33 7.36 -0.93
N PRO A 433 -11.32 7.21 -1.81
CA PRO A 433 -10.02 6.67 -1.42
C PRO A 433 -9.41 7.45 -0.26
N LYS A 434 -8.87 6.73 0.72
CA LYS A 434 -8.15 7.27 1.89
C LYS A 434 -6.70 6.82 1.80
N LEU A 435 -5.78 7.76 1.93
CA LEU A 435 -4.35 7.51 2.08
C LEU A 435 -3.92 8.07 3.43
N THR A 436 -3.02 7.37 4.12
CA THR A 436 -2.56 7.76 5.45
C THR A 436 -1.04 7.77 5.50
N VAL A 437 -0.46 8.86 6.01
CA VAL A 437 0.96 8.94 6.34
C VAL A 437 1.09 9.32 7.81
N ILE A 438 1.69 8.45 8.61
CA ILE A 438 2.00 8.75 10.00
C ILE A 438 3.34 9.47 10.04
N VAL A 439 3.30 10.77 10.27
CA VAL A 439 4.49 11.64 10.26
C VAL A 439 5.09 11.84 11.64
N GLY A 440 4.36 11.47 12.69
CA GLY A 440 4.76 11.57 14.08
C GLY A 440 4.03 10.56 14.96
N GLY A 441 3.36 11.00 16.02
CA GLY A 441 2.57 10.12 16.90
C GLY A 441 1.24 9.69 16.28
N SER A 442 0.79 8.46 16.58
CA SER A 442 -0.55 7.97 16.26
C SER A 442 -1.09 7.14 17.42
N PHE A 443 -1.73 7.80 18.40
CA PHE A 443 -2.09 7.19 19.66
C PHE A 443 -3.59 7.13 19.92
N GLY A 444 -4.00 6.03 20.59
CA GLY A 444 -5.37 5.81 21.07
C GLY A 444 -6.44 5.89 20.00
N ALA A 445 -7.64 6.34 20.38
CA ALA A 445 -8.75 6.51 19.44
C ALA A 445 -8.51 7.61 18.38
N GLY A 446 -7.50 8.48 18.59
CA GLY A 446 -7.04 9.42 17.57
C GLY A 446 -6.58 8.73 16.28
N ASN A 447 -5.93 7.57 16.40
CA ASN A 447 -5.57 6.72 15.26
C ASN A 447 -6.78 6.36 14.39
N TYR A 448 -7.91 6.05 15.03
CA TYR A 448 -9.15 5.68 14.33
C TYR A 448 -9.79 6.86 13.61
N GLY A 449 -9.81 8.04 14.25
CA GLY A 449 -10.26 9.29 13.64
C GLY A 449 -9.39 9.76 12.48
N MET A 450 -8.14 9.28 12.39
CA MET A 450 -7.17 9.65 11.36
C MET A 450 -6.91 8.50 10.36
N ALA A 451 -7.90 7.67 10.10
CA ALA A 451 -7.85 6.57 9.13
C ALA A 451 -6.67 5.62 9.37
N GLY A 452 -6.50 5.11 10.59
CA GLY A 452 -5.54 4.06 10.90
C GLY A 452 -5.86 2.74 10.18
N ARG A 453 -4.98 1.76 10.32
CA ARG A 453 -5.02 0.49 9.53
C ARG A 453 -6.39 -0.20 9.54
N ALA A 454 -7.07 -0.23 10.68
CA ALA A 454 -8.39 -0.85 10.82
C ALA A 454 -9.51 -0.16 10.02
N TYR A 455 -9.29 1.06 9.53
CA TYR A 455 -10.24 1.83 8.71
C TYR A 455 -10.00 1.70 7.21
N SER A 456 -9.24 0.69 6.83
CA SER A 456 -8.99 0.30 5.44
C SER A 456 -8.58 1.47 4.53
N PRO A 457 -7.52 2.22 4.87
CA PRO A 457 -6.96 3.14 3.90
C PRO A 457 -6.39 2.34 2.72
N ARG A 458 -6.43 2.92 1.52
CA ARG A 458 -5.83 2.32 0.32
C ARG A 458 -4.34 2.05 0.53
N PHE A 459 -3.67 3.00 1.18
CA PHE A 459 -2.30 2.88 1.62
C PHE A 459 -2.13 3.55 2.97
N LEU A 460 -1.26 2.97 3.80
CA LEU A 460 -0.79 3.55 5.04
C LEU A 460 0.73 3.42 5.12
N TRP A 461 1.42 4.53 5.19
CA TRP A 461 2.87 4.59 5.35
C TRP A 461 3.25 5.27 6.67
N MET A 462 4.45 5.00 7.12
CA MET A 462 5.04 5.64 8.30
C MET A 462 6.34 6.35 7.93
N TRP A 463 6.65 7.45 8.60
CA TRP A 463 7.99 8.01 8.60
C TRP A 463 8.88 7.25 9.60
N PRO A 464 10.25 7.32 9.47
CA PRO A 464 11.15 6.59 10.36
C PRO A 464 10.99 6.93 11.85
N ASN A 465 10.67 8.19 12.16
CA ASN A 465 10.42 8.70 13.52
C ASN A 465 9.04 8.38 14.07
N ALA A 466 8.11 7.89 13.23
CA ALA A 466 6.71 7.72 13.60
C ALA A 466 6.54 6.66 14.68
N LYS A 467 5.54 6.89 15.55
CA LYS A 467 5.19 5.98 16.64
C LYS A 467 3.69 5.70 16.65
N ILE A 468 3.33 4.45 16.94
CA ILE A 468 1.94 4.01 17.00
C ILE A 468 1.68 3.20 18.29
N GLY A 469 0.55 3.42 18.95
CA GLY A 469 0.20 2.66 20.15
C GLY A 469 -1.09 3.12 20.80
N VAL A 470 -1.41 2.53 21.93
CA VAL A 470 -2.60 2.93 22.71
C VAL A 470 -2.40 4.30 23.35
N MET A 471 -1.19 4.57 23.87
CA MET A 471 -0.82 5.86 24.47
C MET A 471 0.69 6.09 24.34
N GLY A 472 1.10 7.34 24.42
CA GLY A 472 2.53 7.70 24.42
C GLY A 472 3.22 7.25 25.72
N SER A 473 4.53 7.02 25.66
CA SER A 473 5.32 6.48 26.77
C SER A 473 5.25 7.32 28.08
N GLY A 474 5.10 8.64 27.96
CA GLY A 474 4.96 9.52 29.11
C GLY A 474 3.63 9.32 29.87
N GLN A 475 2.52 9.19 29.16
CA GLN A 475 1.21 8.90 29.75
C GLN A 475 1.17 7.48 30.32
N LEU A 476 1.77 6.52 29.62
CA LEU A 476 1.88 5.15 30.07
C LEU A 476 2.59 5.05 31.43
N SER A 477 3.71 5.75 31.61
CA SER A 477 4.44 5.76 32.89
C SER A 477 3.55 6.21 34.04
N GLN A 478 2.72 7.24 33.85
CA GLN A 478 1.79 7.73 34.87
C GLN A 478 0.68 6.73 35.19
N VAL A 479 0.10 6.12 34.18
CA VAL A 479 -0.93 5.07 34.36
C VAL A 479 -0.35 3.88 35.09
N MET A 480 0.82 3.42 34.74
CA MET A 480 1.48 2.27 35.35
C MET A 480 1.80 2.51 36.84
N THR A 481 2.27 3.71 37.18
CA THR A 481 2.50 4.09 38.59
C THR A 481 1.21 4.01 39.41
N SER A 482 0.05 4.19 38.78
CA SER A 482 -1.25 4.07 39.45
C SER A 482 -1.78 2.63 39.56
N VAL A 483 -1.33 1.72 38.69
CA VAL A 483 -1.85 0.34 38.58
C VAL A 483 -0.95 -0.69 39.27
N SER A 484 0.37 -0.53 39.24
CA SER A 484 1.33 -1.44 39.88
C SER A 484 2.23 -0.71 40.86
N LYS A 485 2.63 -1.38 41.94
CA LYS A 485 3.54 -0.86 42.97
C LYS A 485 5.01 -1.27 42.77
N ASP A 486 5.34 -2.05 41.72
CA ASP A 486 6.70 -2.54 41.47
C ASP A 486 7.43 -1.70 40.44
N PRO A 487 8.40 -0.85 40.83
CA PRO A 487 9.14 0.02 39.89
C PRO A 487 9.98 -0.72 38.86
N SER A 488 10.44 -1.93 39.16
CA SER A 488 11.31 -2.70 38.23
C SER A 488 10.52 -3.22 37.02
N GLN A 489 9.30 -3.69 37.26
CA GLN A 489 8.38 -4.11 36.20
C GLN A 489 7.95 -2.93 35.31
N HIS A 490 7.83 -1.74 35.89
CA HIS A 490 7.47 -0.53 35.15
C HIS A 490 8.54 -0.13 34.11
N ALA A 491 9.83 -0.19 34.47
CA ALA A 491 10.91 0.17 33.58
C ALA A 491 11.00 -0.79 32.36
N THR A 492 10.90 -2.09 32.64
CA THR A 492 10.92 -3.13 31.60
C THR A 492 9.75 -3.00 30.64
N LEU A 493 8.53 -2.89 31.16
CA LEU A 493 7.32 -2.76 30.34
C LEU A 493 7.30 -1.44 29.55
N LYS A 494 7.80 -0.35 30.14
CA LYS A 494 7.95 0.92 29.41
C LYS A 494 8.89 0.79 28.23
N SER A 495 10.06 0.20 28.41
CA SER A 495 11.03 -0.03 27.33
C SER A 495 10.46 -0.93 26.24
N GLU A 496 9.72 -1.97 26.61
CA GLU A 496 9.06 -2.88 25.67
C GLU A 496 7.99 -2.15 24.84
N ILE A 497 7.13 -1.35 25.45
CA ILE A 497 6.09 -0.59 24.76
C ILE A 497 6.71 0.51 23.87
N GLU A 498 7.78 1.16 24.33
CA GLU A 498 8.52 2.11 23.49
C GLU A 498 9.08 1.44 22.24
N HIS A 499 9.68 0.26 22.38
CA HIS A 499 10.14 -0.54 21.26
C HIS A 499 8.98 -0.95 20.34
N GLN A 500 7.90 -1.47 20.89
CA GLN A 500 6.71 -1.92 20.15
C GLN A 500 5.98 -0.79 19.42
N SER A 501 6.18 0.47 19.81
CA SER A 501 5.55 1.62 19.18
C SER A 501 6.29 2.13 17.94
N THR A 502 7.52 1.68 17.68
CA THR A 502 8.36 2.20 16.59
C THR A 502 7.87 1.84 15.20
N ALA A 503 8.23 2.65 14.21
CA ALA A 503 7.93 2.37 12.80
C ALA A 503 8.54 1.04 12.34
N LEU A 504 9.75 0.70 12.76
CA LEU A 504 10.39 -0.58 12.43
C LEU A 504 9.62 -1.78 12.99
N TYR A 505 9.11 -1.68 14.22
CA TYR A 505 8.29 -2.74 14.81
C TYR A 505 6.95 -2.91 14.08
N SER A 506 6.33 -1.79 13.69
CA SER A 506 5.08 -1.74 12.92
C SER A 506 5.23 -2.40 11.55
N THR A 507 6.21 -1.96 10.76
CA THR A 507 6.41 -2.44 9.40
C THR A 507 6.82 -3.91 9.35
N ALA A 508 7.62 -4.36 10.33
CA ALA A 508 7.99 -5.77 10.46
C ALA A 508 6.75 -6.68 10.63
N ARG A 509 5.66 -6.16 11.20
CA ARG A 509 4.40 -6.88 11.46
C ARG A 509 3.28 -6.57 10.46
N LEU A 510 3.59 -5.79 9.41
CA LEU A 510 2.63 -5.39 8.37
C LEU A 510 1.44 -4.60 8.94
N TRP A 511 1.69 -3.70 9.90
CA TRP A 511 0.67 -2.75 10.37
C TRP A 511 0.56 -1.55 9.45
N ASP A 512 1.53 -1.39 8.57
CA ASP A 512 1.62 -0.39 7.49
C ASP A 512 2.02 -1.06 6.16
N ASP A 513 2.10 -0.27 5.10
CA ASP A 513 2.52 -0.71 3.78
C ASP A 513 3.99 -0.38 3.49
N GLY A 514 4.70 0.16 4.49
CA GLY A 514 6.13 0.44 4.46
C GLY A 514 6.50 1.74 5.15
N ILE A 515 7.78 1.87 5.49
CA ILE A 515 8.39 3.12 5.96
C ILE A 515 8.87 3.88 4.74
N ILE A 516 8.52 5.17 4.67
CA ILE A 516 8.96 6.10 3.62
C ILE A 516 9.78 7.23 4.23
N LYS A 517 10.77 7.70 3.51
CA LYS A 517 11.51 8.91 3.91
C LYS A 517 10.59 10.13 3.85
N PRO A 518 10.76 11.11 4.74
CA PRO A 518 9.97 12.34 4.65
C PRO A 518 10.03 13.01 3.26
N THR A 519 11.19 13.02 2.62
CA THR A 519 11.43 13.54 1.28
C THR A 519 10.63 12.84 0.18
N ASP A 520 10.35 11.55 0.34
CA ASP A 520 9.66 10.74 -0.68
C ASP A 520 8.13 10.86 -0.57
N THR A 521 7.62 11.55 0.47
CA THR A 521 6.18 11.61 0.77
C THR A 521 5.36 12.11 -0.41
N ARG A 522 5.82 13.15 -1.10
CA ARG A 522 5.13 13.71 -2.26
C ARG A 522 4.97 12.67 -3.37
N ASP A 523 6.03 11.99 -3.73
CA ASP A 523 6.07 11.06 -4.86
C ASP A 523 5.28 9.78 -4.55
N VAL A 524 5.46 9.23 -3.35
CA VAL A 524 4.73 8.03 -2.90
C VAL A 524 3.23 8.30 -2.80
N VAL A 525 2.82 9.43 -2.19
CA VAL A 525 1.41 9.84 -2.13
C VAL A 525 0.86 10.11 -3.53
N GLY A 526 1.63 10.75 -4.41
CA GLY A 526 1.26 11.01 -5.80
C GLY A 526 0.98 9.72 -6.57
N LEU A 527 1.84 8.70 -6.45
CA LEU A 527 1.62 7.37 -7.00
C LEU A 527 0.35 6.73 -6.42
N GLY A 528 0.15 6.82 -5.10
CA GLY A 528 -1.06 6.34 -4.43
C GLY A 528 -2.34 7.02 -4.94
N LEU A 529 -2.32 8.33 -5.16
CA LEU A 529 -3.44 9.09 -5.73
C LEU A 529 -3.69 8.70 -7.19
N ALA A 530 -2.65 8.54 -7.99
CA ALA A 530 -2.77 8.09 -9.37
C ALA A 530 -3.48 6.73 -9.47
N LEU A 531 -3.08 5.78 -8.62
CA LEU A 531 -3.70 4.46 -8.53
C LEU A 531 -5.15 4.54 -8.03
N ALA A 532 -5.39 5.30 -6.96
CA ALA A 532 -6.71 5.46 -6.35
C ALA A 532 -7.71 6.22 -7.25
N SER A 533 -7.23 7.06 -8.16
CA SER A 533 -8.04 7.78 -9.13
C SER A 533 -8.55 6.89 -10.27
N ARG A 534 -7.99 5.70 -10.43
CA ARG A 534 -8.45 4.72 -11.43
C ARG A 534 -9.65 3.97 -10.88
N ARG A 535 -10.78 4.14 -11.52
CA ARG A 535 -11.96 3.30 -11.24
C ARG A 535 -11.99 2.17 -12.26
N PRO A 536 -12.12 0.90 -11.83
CA PRO A 536 -12.47 -0.17 -12.75
C PRO A 536 -13.75 0.26 -13.49
N SER A 537 -13.79 0.10 -14.80
CA SER A 537 -15.02 0.30 -15.56
C SER A 537 -15.99 -0.83 -15.18
N SER A 538 -16.76 -0.63 -14.12
CA SER A 538 -17.84 -1.54 -13.81
C SER A 538 -18.95 -1.33 -14.86
N GLY A 539 -19.10 -2.29 -15.75
CA GLY A 539 -20.42 -2.53 -16.25
C GLY A 539 -21.33 -2.78 -15.03
N ASN A 540 -22.19 -1.83 -14.70
CA ASN A 540 -23.22 -1.96 -13.66
C ASN A 540 -22.77 -2.28 -12.21
N GLN A 541 -21.86 -1.55 -11.63
CA GLN A 541 -21.82 -1.49 -10.16
C GLN A 541 -22.78 -0.41 -9.68
N SER A 542 -23.84 -0.85 -8.99
CA SER A 542 -24.76 0.02 -8.25
C SER A 542 -23.96 0.94 -7.31
N ARG A 543 -24.45 2.15 -7.13
CA ARG A 543 -23.90 3.27 -6.33
C ARG A 543 -23.69 2.98 -4.84
N THR A 544 -23.81 1.76 -4.40
CA THR A 544 -23.56 1.34 -3.03
C THR A 544 -22.36 0.40 -3.03
N GLY A 545 -21.24 0.85 -2.43
CA GLY A 545 -20.01 0.07 -2.24
C GLY A 545 -20.18 -1.15 -1.32
N ARG A 546 -21.20 -1.93 -1.56
CA ARG A 546 -21.51 -3.21 -0.96
C ARG A 546 -21.78 -4.21 -2.08
N SER A 547 -20.72 -4.75 -2.66
CA SER A 547 -20.83 -6.01 -3.35
C SER A 547 -20.10 -7.07 -2.54
N THR A 548 -20.73 -7.53 -1.51
CA THR A 548 -20.43 -8.80 -0.84
C THR A 548 -21.59 -9.76 -0.90
N THR A 549 -22.63 -9.44 -1.68
CA THR A 549 -23.76 -10.33 -1.88
C THR A 549 -23.81 -10.80 -3.32
N TRP A 550 -23.89 -12.08 -3.49
CA TRP A 550 -24.24 -12.79 -4.71
C TRP A 550 -25.64 -12.34 -5.16
N ASP A 551 -25.73 -11.37 -6.04
CA ASP A 551 -27.02 -10.90 -6.60
C ASP A 551 -27.33 -11.48 -7.99
N GLY A 552 -26.58 -12.50 -8.41
CA GLY A 552 -26.86 -13.23 -9.64
C GLY A 552 -26.65 -12.46 -10.95
N ASN A 553 -26.23 -11.19 -10.90
CA ASN A 553 -26.03 -10.35 -12.07
C ASN A 553 -24.55 -10.17 -12.40
N GLY A 554 -23.95 -11.20 -13.03
CA GLY A 554 -22.79 -10.99 -13.88
C GLY A 554 -21.41 -11.13 -13.26
N MET A 555 -21.23 -11.73 -12.08
CA MET A 555 -19.92 -12.29 -11.73
C MET A 555 -19.76 -13.62 -12.46
N GLY A 556 -18.86 -13.66 -13.44
CA GLY A 556 -18.41 -14.92 -14.04
C GLY A 556 -17.69 -15.79 -13.00
N PHE A 557 -17.43 -17.05 -13.33
CA PHE A 557 -16.63 -17.94 -12.48
C PHE A 557 -15.11 -17.70 -12.60
N GLY A 558 -14.69 -16.70 -13.38
CA GLY A 558 -13.28 -16.54 -13.77
C GLY A 558 -12.89 -17.47 -14.90
N VAL A 559 -11.59 -17.58 -15.15
CA VAL A 559 -11.03 -18.47 -16.16
C VAL A 559 -10.74 -19.82 -15.53
N PHE A 560 -11.39 -20.88 -16.06
CA PHE A 560 -11.04 -22.25 -15.70
C PHE A 560 -9.94 -22.76 -16.63
N ARG A 561 -8.93 -23.38 -16.06
CA ARG A 561 -7.95 -24.15 -16.84
C ARG A 561 -8.60 -25.47 -17.24
N MET A 562 -8.58 -25.77 -18.54
CA MET A 562 -9.14 -26.99 -19.12
C MET A 562 -8.05 -28.05 -19.32
#